data_93c6df2f3e141a187624c383ea08cdc4
#
_entry.id   93c6df2f3e141a187624c383ea08cdc4
#
_cell.length_a   1.000
_cell.length_b   1.000
_cell.length_c   1.000
_cell.angle_alpha   90.00
_cell.angle_beta   90.00
_cell.angle_gamma   90.00
#
_symmetry.space_group_name_H-M   'P 1'
#
loop_
_entity.id
_entity.type
_entity.pdbx_description
1 polymer ?
#
loop_
_entity_poly.entity_id
_entity_poly.type
_entity_poly.pdbx_seq_one_letter_code
_entity_poly.pdbx_strand_id
1 'polypeptide(L)'
;MSSVEPGLHEQVRNAHVTDLAGRRAYEQAWRQFAGEQTPEEFCGSWLLIQCRIIGGVSDGVVILLKPGTTVFAPVAFYPENPDDRARLSKVSERALKEGRGVVEPQHPPGADDTPRPRYHLAYPVRLDGHVRGVVAVEIEWRGEAPLQSAMRDLQWGSGWLEVLLRRHADPTEAERLRLKLALDVVTTLLEQPSLKESMIAFTTEMASRLGCDRV
;
A
#
# COMPACT_ATOMS: atom_id res chain seq x y z
N MET A 1 -57.82 7.48 0.48
CA MET A 1 -56.90 8.56 0.09
C MET A 1 -55.56 8.27 0.74
N SER A 2 -54.69 7.67 -0.01
CA SER A 2 -53.36 7.28 0.48
C SER A 2 -52.38 8.44 0.34
N SER A 3 -51.91 8.95 1.47
CA SER A 3 -50.83 9.92 1.50
C SER A 3 -49.52 9.18 1.25
N VAL A 4 -48.99 9.27 0.04
CA VAL A 4 -47.64 8.79 -0.32
C VAL A 4 -46.66 9.75 0.35
N GLU A 5 -45.84 9.20 1.27
CA GLU A 5 -44.80 9.92 2.02
C GLU A 5 -43.80 10.58 1.05
N PRO A 6 -43.57 11.91 1.12
CA PRO A 6 -42.65 12.61 0.23
C PRO A 6 -41.17 12.24 0.47
N GLY A 7 -40.84 11.58 1.56
CA GLY A 7 -39.47 11.21 1.90
C GLY A 7 -38.88 10.05 1.07
N LEU A 8 -39.71 9.15 0.56
CA LEU A 8 -39.21 7.96 -0.17
C LEU A 8 -38.65 8.34 -1.55
N HIS A 9 -39.29 9.27 -2.26
CA HIS A 9 -38.82 9.76 -3.56
C HIS A 9 -37.51 10.57 -3.45
N GLU A 10 -37.32 11.28 -2.35
CA GLU A 10 -36.11 12.04 -2.10
C GLU A 10 -34.93 11.15 -1.73
N GLN A 11 -35.16 10.11 -0.92
CA GLN A 11 -34.16 9.09 -0.57
C GLN A 11 -33.70 8.30 -1.79
N VAL A 12 -34.63 7.87 -2.66
CA VAL A 12 -34.30 7.13 -3.89
C VAL A 12 -33.52 8.02 -4.87
N ARG A 13 -33.92 9.28 -5.00
CA ARG A 13 -33.20 10.24 -5.85
C ARG A 13 -31.79 10.53 -5.35
N ASN A 14 -31.61 10.71 -4.04
CA ASN A 14 -30.30 10.95 -3.43
C ASN A 14 -29.40 9.71 -3.54
N ALA A 15 -29.93 8.51 -3.34
CA ALA A 15 -29.19 7.27 -3.54
C ALA A 15 -28.74 7.11 -5.01
N HIS A 16 -29.60 7.45 -5.98
CA HIS A 16 -29.24 7.35 -7.39
C HIS A 16 -28.20 8.39 -7.82
N VAL A 17 -28.27 9.62 -7.30
CA VAL A 17 -27.27 10.67 -7.54
C VAL A 17 -25.92 10.28 -6.93
N THR A 18 -25.92 9.70 -5.72
CA THR A 18 -24.71 9.22 -5.05
C THR A 18 -24.06 8.06 -5.83
N ASP A 19 -24.85 7.15 -6.38
CA ASP A 19 -24.36 6.04 -7.22
C ASP A 19 -23.74 6.54 -8.53
N LEU A 20 -24.36 7.52 -9.18
CA LEU A 20 -23.85 8.14 -10.41
C LEU A 20 -22.54 8.92 -10.16
N ALA A 21 -22.46 9.66 -9.06
CA ALA A 21 -21.24 10.37 -8.67
C ALA A 21 -20.11 9.36 -8.35
N GLY A 22 -20.43 8.29 -7.65
CA GLY A 22 -19.49 7.22 -7.35
C GLY A 22 -18.96 6.50 -8.60
N ARG A 23 -19.82 6.25 -9.59
CA ARG A 23 -19.41 5.64 -10.87
C ARG A 23 -18.48 6.58 -11.65
N ARG A 24 -18.79 7.86 -11.73
CA ARG A 24 -17.93 8.86 -12.39
C ARG A 24 -16.56 8.96 -11.73
N ALA A 25 -16.52 9.00 -10.39
CA ALA A 25 -15.27 9.01 -9.64
C ALA A 25 -14.42 7.74 -9.91
N TYR A 26 -15.06 6.58 -9.98
CA TYR A 26 -14.40 5.31 -10.30
C TYR A 26 -13.84 5.28 -11.73
N GLU A 27 -14.63 5.72 -12.72
CA GLU A 27 -14.17 5.84 -14.11
C GLU A 27 -13.03 6.86 -14.27
N GLN A 28 -13.10 7.96 -13.52
CA GLN A 28 -12.03 8.95 -13.48
C GLN A 28 -10.77 8.39 -12.84
N ALA A 29 -10.89 7.65 -11.73
CA ALA A 29 -9.78 7.01 -11.07
C ALA A 29 -9.05 6.03 -12.01
N TRP A 30 -9.77 5.24 -12.80
CA TRP A 30 -9.16 4.37 -13.81
C TRP A 30 -8.41 5.13 -14.90
N ARG A 31 -8.97 6.26 -15.37
CA ARG A 31 -8.28 7.12 -16.36
C ARG A 31 -7.02 7.74 -15.78
N GLN A 32 -7.09 8.21 -14.55
CA GLN A 32 -5.95 8.76 -13.83
C GLN A 32 -4.90 7.69 -13.56
N PHE A 33 -5.31 6.50 -13.11
CA PHE A 33 -4.42 5.37 -12.84
C PHE A 33 -3.61 4.93 -14.07
N ALA A 34 -4.15 5.07 -15.28
CA ALA A 34 -3.48 4.73 -16.53
C ALA A 34 -2.57 5.86 -17.08
N GLY A 35 -2.65 7.07 -16.53
CA GLY A 35 -1.89 8.24 -16.96
C GLY A 35 -0.54 8.42 -16.27
N GLU A 36 0.21 9.45 -16.67
CA GLU A 36 1.37 9.93 -15.91
C GLU A 36 0.89 10.72 -14.70
N GLN A 37 1.32 10.33 -13.50
CA GLN A 37 0.83 10.88 -12.24
C GLN A 37 1.96 11.03 -11.23
N THR A 38 1.73 11.92 -10.27
CA THR A 38 2.53 11.93 -9.04
C THR A 38 2.26 10.67 -8.21
N PRO A 39 3.18 10.24 -7.34
CA PRO A 39 2.98 9.10 -6.45
C PRO A 39 1.69 9.22 -5.61
N GLU A 40 1.37 10.44 -5.15
CA GLU A 40 0.19 10.74 -4.35
C GLU A 40 -1.11 10.54 -5.15
N GLU A 41 -1.17 11.06 -6.38
CA GLU A 41 -2.33 10.90 -7.28
C GLU A 41 -2.54 9.44 -7.67
N PHE A 42 -1.46 8.71 -7.95
CA PHE A 42 -1.52 7.28 -8.21
C PHE A 42 -2.07 6.52 -7.00
N CYS A 43 -1.53 6.76 -5.79
CA CYS A 43 -2.00 6.12 -4.57
C CYS A 43 -3.46 6.43 -4.28
N GLY A 44 -3.91 7.66 -4.52
CA GLY A 44 -5.31 8.07 -4.36
C GLY A 44 -6.24 7.35 -5.32
N SER A 45 -5.90 7.34 -6.61
CA SER A 45 -6.65 6.63 -7.64
C SER A 45 -6.69 5.12 -7.39
N TRP A 46 -5.55 4.53 -7.05
CA TRP A 46 -5.42 3.12 -6.69
C TRP A 46 -6.29 2.77 -5.48
N LEU A 47 -6.20 3.56 -4.41
CA LEU A 47 -6.94 3.30 -3.17
C LEU A 47 -8.46 3.34 -3.42
N LEU A 48 -8.94 4.32 -4.17
CA LEU A 48 -10.35 4.42 -4.55
C LEU A 48 -10.80 3.18 -5.33
N ILE A 49 -10.02 2.75 -6.33
CA ILE A 49 -10.32 1.56 -7.12
C ILE A 49 -10.35 0.32 -6.20
N GLN A 50 -9.35 0.17 -5.33
CA GLN A 50 -9.23 -0.97 -4.44
C GLN A 50 -10.39 -1.04 -3.43
N CYS A 51 -10.77 0.09 -2.83
CA CYS A 51 -11.91 0.18 -1.92
C CYS A 51 -13.24 -0.19 -2.61
N ARG A 52 -13.38 0.14 -3.89
CA ARG A 52 -14.57 -0.24 -4.68
C ARG A 52 -14.59 -1.72 -5.04
N ILE A 53 -13.44 -2.33 -5.34
CA ILE A 53 -13.32 -3.77 -5.61
C ILE A 53 -13.69 -4.56 -4.36
N ILE A 54 -13.13 -4.22 -3.19
CA ILE A 54 -13.41 -4.87 -1.91
C ILE A 54 -14.88 -4.67 -1.53
N GLY A 55 -15.42 -3.48 -1.71
CA GLY A 55 -16.79 -3.12 -1.35
C GLY A 55 -17.02 -3.07 0.17
N GLY A 56 -17.90 -2.15 0.61
CA GLY A 56 -18.20 -1.96 2.04
C GLY A 56 -17.05 -1.38 2.85
N VAL A 57 -16.09 -0.75 2.20
CA VAL A 57 -15.02 0.01 2.83
C VAL A 57 -15.56 1.36 3.26
N SER A 58 -15.40 1.70 4.54
CA SER A 58 -15.76 3.01 5.10
C SER A 58 -14.56 3.95 5.14
N ASP A 59 -13.39 3.44 5.50
CA ASP A 59 -12.14 4.19 5.59
C ASP A 59 -10.98 3.41 4.96
N GLY A 60 -10.03 4.13 4.37
CA GLY A 60 -8.81 3.55 3.81
C GLY A 60 -7.65 4.53 3.86
N VAL A 61 -6.43 4.00 3.95
CA VAL A 61 -5.19 4.78 3.95
C VAL A 61 -4.07 4.01 3.25
N VAL A 62 -3.27 4.73 2.48
CA VAL A 62 -1.95 4.28 1.99
C VAL A 62 -0.89 5.07 2.72
N ILE A 63 0.03 4.38 3.37
CA ILE A 63 1.17 4.95 4.09
C ILE A 63 2.43 4.43 3.41
N LEU A 64 3.31 5.33 2.97
CA LEU A 64 4.58 4.98 2.33
C LEU A 64 5.77 5.54 3.09
N LEU A 65 6.90 4.88 2.95
CA LEU A 65 8.19 5.37 3.43
C LEU A 65 8.62 6.58 2.61
N LYS A 66 8.92 7.70 3.25
CA LYS A 66 9.43 8.88 2.57
C LYS A 66 10.83 8.62 1.98
N PRO A 67 11.10 9.00 0.73
CA PRO A 67 12.42 8.83 0.11
C PRO A 67 13.54 9.41 0.95
N GLY A 68 14.64 8.66 1.10
CA GLY A 68 15.81 9.10 1.85
C GLY A 68 15.64 9.18 3.37
N THR A 69 14.54 8.70 3.93
CA THR A 69 14.27 8.72 5.37
C THR A 69 13.85 7.34 5.91
N THR A 70 13.63 7.26 7.23
CA THR A 70 13.02 6.11 7.92
C THR A 70 11.57 6.40 8.34
N VAL A 71 11.00 7.51 7.87
CA VAL A 71 9.69 7.99 8.29
C VAL A 71 8.60 7.51 7.34
N PHE A 72 7.60 6.83 7.86
CA PHE A 72 6.38 6.48 7.16
C PHE A 72 5.37 7.62 7.25
N ALA A 73 4.75 7.99 6.12
CA ALA A 73 3.74 9.05 6.08
C ALA A 73 2.55 8.63 5.22
N PRO A 74 1.33 9.06 5.58
CA PRO A 74 0.16 8.83 4.75
C PRO A 74 0.28 9.65 3.45
N VAL A 75 -0.02 9.01 2.33
CA VAL A 75 0.03 9.60 0.98
C VAL A 75 -1.35 9.64 0.31
N ALA A 76 -2.28 8.79 0.75
CA ALA A 76 -3.64 8.80 0.25
C ALA A 76 -4.64 8.33 1.31
N PHE A 77 -5.86 8.86 1.25
CA PHE A 77 -6.99 8.49 2.11
C PHE A 77 -8.22 8.16 1.29
N TYR A 78 -9.09 7.30 1.84
CA TYR A 78 -10.43 7.03 1.35
C TYR A 78 -11.43 7.05 2.53
N PRO A 79 -12.48 7.87 2.51
CA PRO A 79 -12.66 8.98 1.56
C PRO A 79 -11.49 9.97 1.61
N GLU A 80 -11.36 10.83 0.61
CA GLU A 80 -10.22 11.77 0.49
C GLU A 80 -10.03 12.66 1.74
N ASN A 81 -11.14 13.01 2.40
CA ASN A 81 -11.16 13.76 3.65
C ASN A 81 -11.87 12.94 4.74
N PRO A 82 -11.16 12.01 5.41
CA PRO A 82 -11.74 11.22 6.49
C PRO A 82 -11.94 12.08 7.76
N ASP A 83 -12.98 11.76 8.53
CA ASP A 83 -13.27 12.43 9.81
C ASP A 83 -12.16 12.18 10.84
N ASP A 84 -11.57 10.98 10.83
CA ASP A 84 -10.48 10.59 11.73
C ASP A 84 -9.33 9.96 10.94
N ARG A 85 -8.26 10.75 10.72
CA ARG A 85 -7.04 10.31 10.04
C ARG A 85 -6.22 9.28 10.83
N ALA A 86 -6.44 9.16 12.13
CA ALA A 86 -5.69 8.26 13.00
C ALA A 86 -6.37 6.88 13.17
N ARG A 87 -7.60 6.72 12.71
CA ARG A 87 -8.42 5.51 12.92
C ARG A 87 -7.70 4.21 12.55
N LEU A 88 -6.96 4.20 11.46
CA LEU A 88 -6.25 3.02 10.95
C LEU A 88 -4.77 2.95 11.40
N SER A 89 -4.29 3.87 12.25
CA SER A 89 -2.87 3.94 12.65
C SER A 89 -2.40 2.66 13.32
N LYS A 90 -3.17 2.17 14.31
CA LYS A 90 -2.80 1.00 15.12
C LYS A 90 -2.58 -0.26 14.27
N VAL A 91 -3.54 -0.58 13.39
CA VAL A 91 -3.44 -1.76 12.51
C VAL A 91 -2.32 -1.58 11.48
N SER A 92 -2.10 -0.35 11.00
CA SER A 92 -1.01 -0.02 10.08
C SER A 92 0.36 -0.21 10.72
N GLU A 93 0.59 0.32 11.91
CA GLU A 93 1.83 0.14 12.68
C GLU A 93 2.12 -1.34 12.93
N ARG A 94 1.09 -2.09 13.29
CA ARG A 94 1.23 -3.52 13.52
C ARG A 94 1.64 -4.27 12.24
N ALA A 95 0.99 -3.98 11.12
CA ALA A 95 1.33 -4.60 9.83
C ALA A 95 2.76 -4.22 9.37
N LEU A 96 3.19 -2.96 9.58
CA LEU A 96 4.55 -2.52 9.32
C LEU A 96 5.57 -3.29 10.17
N LYS A 97 5.30 -3.44 11.47
CA LYS A 97 6.17 -4.13 12.42
C LYS A 97 6.27 -5.63 12.16
N GLU A 98 5.12 -6.29 11.93
CA GLU A 98 5.06 -7.74 11.71
C GLU A 98 5.43 -8.12 10.27
N GLY A 99 5.38 -7.17 9.34
CA GLY A 99 5.66 -7.42 7.93
C GLY A 99 4.69 -8.39 7.27
N ARG A 100 3.47 -8.53 7.76
CA ARG A 100 2.43 -9.43 7.23
C ARG A 100 1.05 -8.79 7.29
N GLY A 101 0.08 -9.38 6.60
CA GLY A 101 -1.32 -8.97 6.71
C GLY A 101 -1.85 -9.12 8.13
N VAL A 102 -2.59 -8.12 8.59
CA VAL A 102 -3.19 -8.04 9.93
C VAL A 102 -4.68 -7.77 9.80
N VAL A 103 -5.48 -8.43 10.63
CA VAL A 103 -6.92 -8.22 10.79
C VAL A 103 -7.20 -7.95 12.26
N GLU A 104 -7.89 -6.86 12.56
CA GLU A 104 -8.30 -6.50 13.91
C GLU A 104 -9.81 -6.21 13.96
N PRO A 105 -10.58 -6.89 14.83
CA PRO A 105 -11.96 -6.53 15.05
C PRO A 105 -12.05 -5.19 15.78
N GLN A 106 -12.98 -4.35 15.37
CA GLN A 106 -13.30 -3.10 16.05
C GLN A 106 -14.61 -3.25 16.82
N HIS A 107 -14.51 -3.10 18.13
CA HIS A 107 -15.66 -3.06 19.02
C HIS A 107 -15.78 -1.61 19.51
N PRO A 108 -16.79 -0.85 19.10
CA PRO A 108 -17.00 0.48 19.66
C PRO A 108 -17.29 0.35 21.17
N PRO A 109 -16.66 1.19 22.00
CA PRO A 109 -16.91 1.19 23.44
C PRO A 109 -18.39 1.50 23.71
N GLY A 110 -19.08 0.59 24.41
CA GLY A 110 -20.49 0.76 24.82
C GLY A 110 -21.54 0.31 23.80
N ALA A 111 -21.18 -0.45 22.81
CA ALA A 111 -22.08 -0.84 21.74
C ALA A 111 -22.73 -2.22 21.98
N ASP A 112 -23.70 -2.28 22.88
CA ASP A 112 -24.67 -3.38 22.91
C ASP A 112 -25.67 -3.32 21.72
N ASP A 113 -25.67 -2.22 20.94
CA ASP A 113 -26.68 -1.92 19.92
C ASP A 113 -26.08 -1.51 18.55
N THR A 114 -24.81 -1.86 18.25
CA THR A 114 -24.27 -1.59 16.91
C THR A 114 -24.64 -2.69 15.93
N PRO A 115 -25.36 -2.34 14.84
CA PRO A 115 -25.95 -3.34 13.95
C PRO A 115 -24.93 -4.19 13.18
N ARG A 116 -23.66 -3.79 13.07
CA ARG A 116 -22.63 -4.57 12.36
C ARG A 116 -21.23 -4.32 12.91
N PRO A 117 -20.50 -5.36 13.33
CA PRO A 117 -19.12 -5.25 13.72
C PRO A 117 -18.25 -4.77 12.53
N ARG A 118 -17.20 -3.99 12.82
CA ARG A 118 -16.24 -3.50 11.83
C ARG A 118 -14.91 -4.19 12.04
N TYR A 119 -14.12 -4.25 10.97
CA TYR A 119 -12.80 -4.83 10.98
C TYR A 119 -11.80 -3.88 10.31
N HIS A 120 -10.65 -3.73 10.93
CA HIS A 120 -9.49 -3.09 10.33
C HIS A 120 -8.60 -4.16 9.70
N LEU A 121 -8.30 -4.00 8.43
CA LEU A 121 -7.37 -4.84 7.68
C LEU A 121 -6.18 -4.00 7.29
N ALA A 122 -4.97 -4.55 7.39
CA ALA A 122 -3.79 -3.91 6.87
C ALA A 122 -2.88 -4.93 6.17
N TYR A 123 -2.27 -4.51 5.06
CA TYR A 123 -1.32 -5.32 4.31
C TYR A 123 -0.07 -4.50 3.98
N PRO A 124 1.16 -5.03 4.29
CA PRO A 124 2.39 -4.33 4.02
C PRO A 124 2.71 -4.30 2.53
N VAL A 125 3.15 -3.15 2.03
CA VAL A 125 3.69 -2.97 0.69
C VAL A 125 5.19 -3.22 0.73
N ARG A 126 5.69 -4.10 -0.14
CA ARG A 126 7.10 -4.48 -0.17
C ARG A 126 7.75 -4.03 -1.46
N LEU A 127 9.04 -3.74 -1.39
CA LEU A 127 9.90 -3.53 -2.55
C LEU A 127 11.23 -4.26 -2.27
N ASP A 128 11.60 -5.18 -3.15
CA ASP A 128 12.83 -5.98 -3.03
C ASP A 128 12.96 -6.67 -1.65
N GLY A 129 11.84 -7.23 -1.16
CA GLY A 129 11.76 -7.92 0.14
C GLY A 129 11.62 -7.02 1.37
N HIS A 130 11.86 -5.71 1.24
CA HIS A 130 11.77 -4.75 2.33
C HIS A 130 10.39 -4.11 2.41
N VAL A 131 9.87 -3.90 3.62
CA VAL A 131 8.61 -3.17 3.84
C VAL A 131 8.86 -1.69 3.55
N ARG A 132 8.13 -1.15 2.58
CA ARG A 132 8.21 0.25 2.13
C ARG A 132 6.92 1.01 2.36
N GLY A 133 5.88 0.33 2.83
CA GLY A 133 4.61 0.96 3.13
C GLY A 133 3.60 -0.02 3.69
N VAL A 134 2.39 0.46 3.86
CA VAL A 134 1.23 -0.31 4.26
C VAL A 134 -0.02 0.30 3.65
N VAL A 135 -0.96 -0.55 3.27
CA VAL A 135 -2.33 -0.17 2.98
C VAL A 135 -3.23 -0.71 4.08
N ALA A 136 -4.13 0.12 4.59
CA ALA A 136 -5.10 -0.30 5.59
C ALA A 136 -6.49 0.18 5.21
N VAL A 137 -7.51 -0.62 5.55
CA VAL A 137 -8.91 -0.32 5.31
C VAL A 137 -9.78 -0.73 6.49
N GLU A 138 -10.87 0.00 6.70
CA GLU A 138 -11.97 -0.40 7.58
C GLU A 138 -13.11 -0.97 6.71
N ILE A 139 -13.61 -2.16 7.07
CA ILE A 139 -14.72 -2.80 6.38
C ILE A 139 -15.80 -3.23 7.37
N GLU A 140 -17.05 -3.25 6.91
CA GLU A 140 -18.14 -3.86 7.65
C GLU A 140 -18.04 -5.40 7.63
N TRP A 141 -18.38 -6.02 8.75
CA TRP A 141 -18.47 -7.48 8.81
C TRP A 141 -19.61 -8.03 7.93
N ARG A 142 -19.25 -8.93 7.04
CA ARG A 142 -20.19 -9.63 6.15
C ARG A 142 -20.00 -11.15 6.16
N GLY A 143 -19.16 -11.65 7.07
CA GLY A 143 -18.80 -13.05 7.17
C GLY A 143 -17.30 -13.29 6.94
N GLU A 144 -16.84 -14.49 7.21
CA GLU A 144 -15.42 -14.84 7.12
C GLU A 144 -14.91 -14.86 5.68
N ALA A 145 -15.67 -15.43 4.75
CA ALA A 145 -15.27 -15.52 3.35
C ALA A 145 -15.08 -14.14 2.68
N PRO A 146 -15.96 -13.13 2.84
CA PRO A 146 -15.73 -11.76 2.41
C PRO A 146 -14.49 -11.12 3.05
N LEU A 147 -14.22 -11.37 4.35
CA LEU A 147 -13.05 -10.87 5.04
C LEU A 147 -11.75 -11.42 4.44
N GLN A 148 -11.71 -12.72 4.19
CA GLN A 148 -10.57 -13.37 3.52
C GLN A 148 -10.40 -12.88 2.08
N SER A 149 -11.52 -12.63 1.37
CA SER A 149 -11.47 -12.05 0.02
C SER A 149 -10.88 -10.66 0.05
N ALA A 150 -11.35 -9.78 0.95
CA ALA A 150 -10.82 -8.43 1.11
C ALA A 150 -9.30 -8.42 1.39
N MET A 151 -8.81 -9.34 2.24
CA MET A 151 -7.38 -9.47 2.50
C MET A 151 -6.61 -9.91 1.26
N ARG A 152 -7.14 -10.84 0.46
CA ARG A 152 -6.52 -11.26 -0.82
C ARG A 152 -6.52 -10.11 -1.82
N ASP A 153 -7.60 -9.34 -1.91
CA ASP A 153 -7.71 -8.20 -2.81
C ASP A 153 -6.69 -7.11 -2.44
N LEU A 154 -6.47 -6.85 -1.13
CA LEU A 154 -5.40 -5.97 -0.66
C LEU A 154 -4.01 -6.50 -1.03
N GLN A 155 -3.78 -7.80 -0.84
CA GLN A 155 -2.51 -8.45 -1.19
C GLN A 155 -2.21 -8.33 -2.68
N TRP A 156 -3.17 -8.66 -3.56
CA TRP A 156 -3.01 -8.55 -4.99
C TRP A 156 -2.86 -7.09 -5.45
N GLY A 157 -3.70 -6.22 -4.89
CA GLY A 157 -3.65 -4.80 -5.21
C GLY A 157 -2.33 -4.14 -4.81
N SER A 158 -1.70 -4.57 -3.71
CA SER A 158 -0.42 -4.01 -3.24
C SER A 158 0.72 -4.17 -4.26
N GLY A 159 0.64 -5.16 -5.16
CA GLY A 159 1.59 -5.32 -6.26
C GLY A 159 1.67 -4.11 -7.19
N TRP A 160 0.59 -3.36 -7.38
CA TRP A 160 0.60 -2.13 -8.16
C TRP A 160 1.35 -1.00 -7.44
N LEU A 161 1.23 -0.93 -6.12
CA LEU A 161 2.02 0.01 -5.30
C LEU A 161 3.51 -0.34 -5.33
N GLU A 162 3.86 -1.62 -5.40
CA GLU A 162 5.24 -2.04 -5.60
C GLU A 162 5.78 -1.56 -6.96
N VAL A 163 5.00 -1.69 -8.04
CA VAL A 163 5.37 -1.17 -9.36
C VAL A 163 5.56 0.35 -9.33
N LEU A 164 4.68 1.09 -8.66
CA LEU A 164 4.82 2.52 -8.45
C LEU A 164 6.12 2.86 -7.73
N LEU A 165 6.35 2.21 -6.57
CA LEU A 165 7.56 2.43 -5.78
C LEU A 165 8.83 2.13 -6.58
N ARG A 166 8.80 1.09 -7.41
CA ARG A 166 9.93 0.74 -8.29
C ARG A 166 10.19 1.78 -9.38
N ARG A 167 9.15 2.40 -9.93
CA ARG A 167 9.28 3.48 -10.92
C ARG A 167 9.83 4.78 -10.31
N HIS A 168 9.48 5.04 -9.06
CA HIS A 168 9.87 6.24 -8.32
C HIS A 168 11.01 5.96 -7.31
N ALA A 169 11.52 4.71 -7.24
CA ALA A 169 12.77 4.44 -6.55
C ALA A 169 13.82 5.35 -7.16
N ASP A 170 14.31 6.30 -6.35
CA ASP A 170 15.21 7.36 -6.76
C ASP A 170 16.38 6.74 -7.55
N PRO A 171 16.59 7.09 -8.82
CA PRO A 171 17.74 6.61 -9.59
C PRO A 171 19.05 6.93 -8.86
N THR A 172 19.07 7.98 -8.05
CA THR A 172 20.19 8.35 -7.17
C THR A 172 20.46 7.29 -6.10
N GLU A 173 19.47 6.61 -5.56
CA GLU A 173 19.69 5.56 -4.54
C GLU A 173 20.25 4.29 -5.19
N ALA A 174 19.76 3.93 -6.37
CA ALA A 174 20.31 2.84 -7.17
C ALA A 174 21.75 3.15 -7.65
N GLU A 175 22.03 4.39 -8.03
CA GLU A 175 23.38 4.85 -8.39
C GLU A 175 24.30 4.89 -7.17
N ARG A 176 23.83 5.38 -6.01
CA ARG A 176 24.59 5.35 -4.76
C ARG A 176 24.93 3.93 -4.33
N LEU A 177 23.96 3.00 -4.44
CA LEU A 177 24.21 1.60 -4.14
C LEU A 177 25.26 1.00 -5.12
N ARG A 178 25.13 1.27 -6.41
CA ARG A 178 26.11 0.85 -7.43
C ARG A 178 27.50 1.44 -7.15
N LEU A 179 27.57 2.74 -6.83
CA LEU A 179 28.80 3.43 -6.50
C LEU A 179 29.43 2.86 -5.22
N LYS A 180 28.63 2.61 -4.19
CA LYS A 180 29.11 1.96 -2.96
C LYS A 180 29.65 0.57 -3.24
N LEU A 181 28.94 -0.25 -4.02
CA LEU A 181 29.41 -1.57 -4.43
C LEU A 181 30.72 -1.51 -5.22
N ALA A 182 30.84 -0.54 -6.14
CA ALA A 182 32.06 -0.33 -6.89
C ALA A 182 33.23 0.10 -5.99
N LEU A 183 32.99 1.00 -5.04
CA LEU A 183 33.99 1.44 -4.06
C LEU A 183 34.44 0.30 -3.16
N ASP A 184 33.50 -0.50 -2.64
CA ASP A 184 33.82 -1.67 -1.81
C ASP A 184 34.70 -2.65 -2.57
N VAL A 185 34.39 -2.95 -3.83
CA VAL A 185 35.20 -3.82 -4.70
C VAL A 185 36.59 -3.23 -4.92
N VAL A 186 36.70 -1.94 -5.27
CA VAL A 186 37.98 -1.25 -5.47
C VAL A 186 38.82 -1.27 -4.19
N THR A 187 38.21 -1.00 -3.04
CA THR A 187 38.90 -1.04 -1.74
C THR A 187 39.47 -2.44 -1.46
N THR A 188 38.65 -3.48 -1.65
CA THR A 188 39.09 -4.88 -1.48
C THR A 188 40.26 -5.23 -2.40
N LEU A 189 40.25 -4.71 -3.64
CA LEU A 189 41.35 -4.93 -4.60
C LEU A 189 42.64 -4.19 -4.20
N LEU A 190 42.51 -2.97 -3.68
CA LEU A 190 43.68 -2.13 -3.27
C LEU A 190 44.33 -2.64 -1.96
N GLU A 191 43.60 -3.36 -1.13
CA GLU A 191 44.12 -3.97 0.11
C GLU A 191 44.99 -5.19 -0.15
N GLN A 192 44.98 -5.74 -1.38
CA GLN A 192 45.74 -6.93 -1.69
C GLN A 192 47.20 -6.61 -2.10
N PRO A 193 48.15 -7.36 -1.58
CA PRO A 193 49.60 -7.07 -1.81
C PRO A 193 50.06 -7.42 -3.23
N SER A 194 49.30 -8.20 -3.99
CA SER A 194 49.65 -8.59 -5.36
C SER A 194 48.49 -8.65 -6.31
N LEU A 195 48.73 -8.46 -7.61
CA LEU A 195 47.72 -8.55 -8.64
C LEU A 195 46.99 -9.90 -8.66
N LYS A 196 47.69 -10.98 -8.39
CA LYS A 196 47.10 -12.31 -8.38
C LYS A 196 46.11 -12.49 -7.23
N GLU A 197 46.45 -11.98 -6.06
CA GLU A 197 45.54 -12.00 -4.88
C GLU A 197 44.38 -11.05 -5.08
N SER A 198 44.58 -9.90 -5.69
CA SER A 198 43.49 -8.98 -6.09
C SER A 198 42.49 -9.68 -7.02
N MET A 199 42.95 -10.42 -8.03
CA MET A 199 42.06 -11.13 -8.96
C MET A 199 41.29 -12.25 -8.27
N ILE A 200 41.89 -12.98 -7.36
CA ILE A 200 41.24 -14.03 -6.57
C ILE A 200 40.17 -13.39 -5.66
N ALA A 201 40.52 -12.32 -4.95
CA ALA A 201 39.58 -11.59 -4.09
C ALA A 201 38.37 -11.04 -4.90
N PHE A 202 38.63 -10.46 -6.09
CA PHE A 202 37.59 -9.96 -6.98
C PHE A 202 36.63 -11.07 -7.43
N THR A 203 37.17 -12.19 -7.94
CA THR A 203 36.32 -13.30 -8.42
C THR A 203 35.50 -13.92 -7.29
N THR A 204 36.09 -14.04 -6.08
CA THR A 204 35.39 -14.56 -4.91
C THR A 204 34.26 -13.63 -4.47
N GLU A 205 34.51 -12.31 -4.41
CA GLU A 205 33.51 -11.32 -4.04
C GLU A 205 32.38 -11.26 -5.06
N MET A 206 32.70 -11.30 -6.35
CA MET A 206 31.71 -11.35 -7.42
C MET A 206 30.86 -12.62 -7.37
N ALA A 207 31.46 -13.78 -7.14
CA ALA A 207 30.73 -15.04 -6.99
C ALA A 207 29.76 -14.98 -5.83
N SER A 208 30.19 -14.47 -4.67
CA SER A 208 29.37 -14.30 -3.47
C SER A 208 28.16 -13.38 -3.71
N ARG A 209 28.40 -12.23 -4.38
CA ARG A 209 27.35 -11.23 -4.62
C ARG A 209 26.34 -11.63 -5.70
N LEU A 210 26.78 -12.36 -6.71
CA LEU A 210 25.93 -12.87 -7.78
C LEU A 210 25.25 -14.20 -7.46
N GLY A 211 25.61 -14.83 -6.32
CA GLY A 211 25.11 -16.14 -5.95
C GLY A 211 25.54 -17.23 -6.93
N CYS A 212 26.74 -17.08 -7.52
CA CYS A 212 27.29 -18.02 -8.50
C CYS A 212 28.41 -18.84 -7.84
N ASP A 213 28.44 -20.16 -8.12
CA ASP A 213 29.52 -21.03 -7.64
C ASP A 213 30.83 -20.85 -8.46
N ARG A 214 30.74 -20.16 -9.61
CA ARG A 214 31.90 -19.87 -10.49
C ARG A 214 31.73 -18.51 -11.18
N VAL A 215 32.78 -17.74 -11.23
CA VAL A 215 32.95 -16.51 -12.02
C VAL A 215 34.15 -16.70 -12.97
#